data_dc6bf8b865f1a1f0056e7e211e236e28
#
_entry.id   dc6bf8b865f1a1f0056e7e211e236e28
#
_cell.length_a   1.000
_cell.length_b   1.000
_cell.length_c   1.000
_cell.angle_alpha   90.00
_cell.angle_beta   90.00
_cell.angle_gamma   90.00
#
_symmetry.space_group_name_H-M   'P 1'
#
loop_
_entity.id
_entity.type
_entity.pdbx_description
1 polymer ?
#
loop_
_entity_poly.entity_id
_entity_poly.type
_entity_poly.pdbx_seq_one_letter_code
_entity_poly.pdbx_strand_id
1 'polypeptide(L)'
;MERNKTLIAYETKGGATEESARKIAQVLRTKYQLEVDIVDLKEQKEPSITQYRNIIVGAGVRGGRVYSKALKFLKNDFTGKNVAFYTSSSWGGTPGSYANAKAKFVENTLAKYPNINAVSAEAFGGRIRYFKKTMLDNTDMSKVEAWAEEIGKKFTP
;
A
#
# COMPACT_ATOMS: atom_id res chain seq x y z
N MET A 1 -18.34 -6.47 -16.81
CA MET A 1 -17.39 -7.53 -16.45
C MET A 1 -16.06 -6.92 -16.05
N GLU A 2 -15.59 -7.22 -14.84
CA GLU A 2 -14.31 -6.71 -14.38
C GLU A 2 -13.18 -7.34 -15.18
N ARG A 3 -12.27 -6.50 -15.64
CA ARG A 3 -10.99 -6.98 -16.20
C ARG A 3 -10.06 -7.31 -15.04
N ASN A 4 -9.02 -8.11 -15.31
CA ASN A 4 -7.97 -8.34 -14.32
C ASN A 4 -7.08 -7.08 -14.23
N LYS A 5 -7.68 -5.98 -13.76
CA LYS A 5 -7.07 -4.68 -13.65
C LYS A 5 -6.83 -4.35 -12.19
N THR A 6 -5.70 -3.71 -11.91
CA THR A 6 -5.26 -3.39 -10.56
C THR A 6 -5.24 -1.89 -10.34
N LEU A 7 -5.77 -1.45 -9.21
CA LEU A 7 -5.61 -0.07 -8.74
C LEU A 7 -4.69 -0.06 -7.53
N ILE A 8 -3.71 0.83 -7.54
CA ILE A 8 -2.91 1.14 -6.37
C ILE A 8 -3.30 2.54 -5.92
N ALA A 9 -3.94 2.63 -4.76
CA ALA A 9 -4.34 3.91 -4.17
C ALA A 9 -3.48 4.17 -2.94
N TYR A 10 -2.84 5.34 -2.86
CA TYR A 10 -1.90 5.61 -1.78
C TYR A 10 -2.05 7.03 -1.24
N GLU A 11 -1.59 7.22 0.00
CA GLU A 11 -1.41 8.53 0.61
C GLU A 11 -0.01 8.62 1.21
N THR A 12 0.74 9.66 0.84
CA THR A 12 2.12 9.86 1.28
C THR A 12 2.38 11.31 1.64
N LYS A 13 3.37 11.56 2.50
CA LYS A 13 3.92 12.90 2.77
C LYS A 13 5.42 12.94 2.51
N GLY A 14 6.14 11.87 2.84
CA GLY A 14 7.59 11.79 2.62
C GLY A 14 7.99 11.20 1.29
N GLY A 15 7.05 10.64 0.53
CA GLY A 15 7.28 10.07 -0.78
C GLY A 15 7.57 8.57 -0.79
N ALA A 16 7.80 7.95 0.37
CA ALA A 16 8.14 6.52 0.42
C ALA A 16 6.99 5.63 -0.07
N THR A 17 5.76 5.96 0.34
CA THR A 17 4.57 5.19 -0.05
C THR A 17 4.34 5.25 -1.56
N GLU A 18 4.57 6.43 -2.16
CA GLU A 18 4.46 6.61 -3.60
C GLU A 18 5.55 5.82 -4.33
N GLU A 19 6.80 5.89 -3.85
CA GLU A 19 7.91 5.15 -4.44
C GLU A 19 7.64 3.65 -4.43
N SER A 20 7.10 3.14 -3.32
CA SER A 20 6.68 1.75 -3.22
C SER A 20 5.56 1.42 -4.20
N ALA A 21 4.57 2.30 -4.34
CA ALA A 21 3.47 2.11 -5.29
C ALA A 21 3.99 1.98 -6.72
N ARG A 22 4.95 2.82 -7.11
CA ARG A 22 5.53 2.77 -8.45
C ARG A 22 6.35 1.50 -8.68
N LYS A 23 7.10 1.05 -7.67
CA LYS A 23 7.86 -0.21 -7.76
C LYS A 23 6.91 -1.39 -7.89
N ILE A 24 5.85 -1.44 -7.10
CA ILE A 24 4.84 -2.49 -7.18
C ILE A 24 4.21 -2.51 -8.58
N ALA A 25 3.81 -1.35 -9.08
CA ALA A 25 3.22 -1.25 -10.42
C ALA A 25 4.15 -1.75 -11.49
N GLN A 26 5.44 -1.39 -11.41
CA GLN A 26 6.45 -1.84 -12.37
C GLN A 26 6.53 -3.37 -12.40
N VAL A 27 6.62 -4.01 -11.23
CA VAL A 27 6.71 -5.47 -11.14
C VAL A 27 5.46 -6.13 -11.71
N LEU A 28 4.29 -5.65 -11.32
CA LEU A 28 3.02 -6.23 -11.78
C LEU A 28 2.85 -6.09 -13.29
N ARG A 29 3.26 -4.95 -13.86
CA ARG A 29 3.17 -4.70 -15.29
C ARG A 29 4.16 -5.54 -16.10
N THR A 30 5.41 -5.61 -15.64
CA THR A 30 6.48 -6.24 -16.43
C THR A 30 6.57 -7.76 -16.23
N LYS A 31 6.32 -8.26 -15.02
CA LYS A 31 6.46 -9.68 -14.72
C LYS A 31 5.14 -10.45 -14.80
N TYR A 32 4.01 -9.78 -14.61
CA TYR A 32 2.70 -10.43 -14.56
C TYR A 32 1.74 -9.92 -15.62
N GLN A 33 2.17 -8.99 -16.45
CA GLN A 33 1.37 -8.40 -17.55
C GLN A 33 0.01 -7.88 -17.08
N LEU A 34 -0.05 -7.39 -15.84
CA LEU A 34 -1.27 -6.78 -15.31
C LEU A 34 -1.38 -5.32 -15.75
N GLU A 35 -2.60 -4.89 -15.98
CA GLU A 35 -2.90 -3.48 -16.21
C GLU A 35 -3.03 -2.81 -14.84
N VAL A 36 -2.22 -1.77 -14.57
CA VAL A 36 -2.15 -1.14 -13.25
C VAL A 36 -2.31 0.36 -13.38
N ASP A 37 -3.25 0.92 -12.63
CA ASP A 37 -3.40 2.37 -12.45
C ASP A 37 -2.94 2.73 -11.04
N ILE A 38 -2.36 3.92 -10.91
CA ILE A 38 -1.87 4.45 -9.63
C ILE A 38 -2.60 5.76 -9.34
N VAL A 39 -3.12 5.91 -8.13
CA VAL A 39 -3.88 7.09 -7.71
C VAL A 39 -3.33 7.64 -6.40
N ASP A 40 -3.05 8.95 -6.37
CA ASP A 40 -2.71 9.67 -5.14
C ASP A 40 -4.04 10.14 -4.50
N LEU A 41 -4.33 9.62 -3.32
CA LEU A 41 -5.59 9.92 -2.63
C LEU A 41 -5.70 11.37 -2.15
N LYS A 42 -4.59 12.11 -2.11
CA LYS A 42 -4.63 13.55 -1.82
C LYS A 42 -5.17 14.34 -3.00
N GLU A 43 -4.94 13.87 -4.20
CA GLU A 43 -5.39 14.52 -5.43
C GLU A 43 -6.76 14.01 -5.87
N GLN A 44 -7.02 12.72 -5.73
CA GLN A 44 -8.29 12.10 -6.05
C GLN A 44 -8.79 11.33 -4.84
N LYS A 45 -9.69 11.96 -4.07
CA LYS A 45 -10.10 11.47 -2.74
C LYS A 45 -10.97 10.21 -2.77
N GLU A 46 -11.78 10.07 -3.81
CA GLU A 46 -12.75 8.98 -3.91
C GLU A 46 -12.73 8.36 -5.31
N PRO A 47 -11.64 7.69 -5.70
CA PRO A 47 -11.59 7.05 -7.01
C PRO A 47 -12.60 5.91 -7.09
N SER A 48 -13.23 5.75 -8.26
CA SER A 48 -14.12 4.61 -8.49
C SER A 48 -13.31 3.32 -8.53
N ILE A 49 -13.80 2.27 -7.88
CA ILE A 49 -13.14 0.98 -7.83
C ILE A 49 -13.83 -0.10 -8.65
N THR A 50 -14.96 0.24 -9.29
CA THR A 50 -15.81 -0.76 -9.94
C THR A 50 -15.12 -1.52 -11.07
N GLN A 51 -14.19 -0.88 -11.78
CA GLN A 51 -13.51 -1.50 -12.92
C GLN A 51 -12.28 -2.34 -12.52
N TYR A 52 -11.93 -2.35 -11.24
CA TYR A 52 -10.72 -3.03 -10.76
C TYR A 52 -11.07 -4.31 -10.02
N ARG A 53 -10.40 -5.39 -10.42
CA ARG A 53 -10.50 -6.66 -9.72
C ARG A 53 -9.58 -6.70 -8.50
N ASN A 54 -8.44 -6.02 -8.60
CA ASN A 54 -7.43 -6.02 -7.56
C ASN A 54 -7.20 -4.60 -7.05
N ILE A 55 -7.13 -4.45 -5.73
CA ILE A 55 -6.92 -3.15 -5.10
C ILE A 55 -5.73 -3.28 -4.13
N ILE A 56 -4.76 -2.39 -4.29
CA ILE A 56 -3.65 -2.27 -3.34
C ILE A 56 -3.77 -0.90 -2.69
N VAL A 57 -3.76 -0.85 -1.37
CA VAL A 57 -3.82 0.41 -0.62
C VAL A 57 -2.50 0.60 0.10
N GLY A 58 -1.89 1.76 -0.11
CA GLY A 58 -0.66 2.14 0.55
C GLY A 58 -0.85 3.37 1.41
N ALA A 59 -0.28 3.38 2.62
CA ALA A 59 -0.42 4.49 3.54
C ALA A 59 0.88 4.77 4.27
N GLY A 60 1.23 6.06 4.35
CA GLY A 60 2.26 6.50 5.24
C GLY A 60 1.76 6.54 6.69
N VAL A 61 2.70 6.65 7.61
CA VAL A 61 2.43 6.73 9.04
C VAL A 61 3.20 7.92 9.58
N ARG A 62 2.55 8.74 10.40
CA ARG A 62 3.20 9.86 11.07
C ARG A 62 2.60 10.02 12.48
N GLY A 63 3.47 10.24 13.47
CA GLY A 63 3.02 10.37 14.84
C GLY A 63 2.28 9.14 15.36
N GLY A 64 2.65 7.96 14.88
CA GLY A 64 2.01 6.71 15.28
C GLY A 64 0.63 6.49 14.66
N ARG A 65 0.26 7.27 13.64
CA ARG A 65 -1.07 7.17 13.01
C ARG A 65 -0.95 6.94 11.51
N VAL A 66 -1.72 5.99 11.02
CA VAL A 66 -1.91 5.76 9.58
C VAL A 66 -2.72 6.93 9.00
N TYR A 67 -2.33 7.39 7.82
CA TYR A 67 -2.95 8.57 7.22
C TYR A 67 -4.43 8.37 6.93
N SER A 68 -5.20 9.44 7.19
CA SER A 68 -6.66 9.39 7.24
C SER A 68 -7.35 9.17 5.88
N LYS A 69 -6.76 9.66 4.78
CA LYS A 69 -7.37 9.46 3.46
C LYS A 69 -7.29 8.00 3.03
N ALA A 70 -6.17 7.33 3.37
CA ALA A 70 -6.05 5.90 3.13
C ALA A 70 -7.06 5.12 3.98
N LEU A 71 -7.23 5.50 5.25
CA LEU A 71 -8.23 4.87 6.12
C LEU A 71 -9.64 5.07 5.58
N LYS A 72 -9.95 6.25 5.07
CA LYS A 72 -11.25 6.52 4.47
C LYS A 72 -11.47 5.65 3.24
N PHE A 73 -10.44 5.45 2.42
CA PHE A 73 -10.53 4.59 1.24
C PHE A 73 -10.83 3.14 1.61
N LEU A 74 -10.33 2.67 2.75
CA LEU A 74 -10.58 1.30 3.24
C LEU A 74 -12.04 1.07 3.61
N LYS A 75 -12.86 2.10 3.68
CA LYS A 75 -14.30 1.98 3.95
C LYS A 75 -15.12 1.59 2.72
N ASN A 76 -14.51 1.54 1.54
CA ASN A 76 -15.21 1.09 0.33
C ASN A 76 -15.65 -0.36 0.46
N ASP A 77 -16.62 -0.74 -0.36
CA ASP A 77 -17.05 -2.13 -0.48
C ASP A 77 -16.14 -2.85 -1.46
N PHE A 78 -15.30 -3.74 -0.95
CA PHE A 78 -14.36 -4.52 -1.75
C PHE A 78 -14.86 -5.95 -2.02
N THR A 79 -16.15 -6.20 -1.90
CA THR A 79 -16.73 -7.53 -2.13
C THR A 79 -16.33 -8.04 -3.51
N GLY A 80 -15.82 -9.27 -3.56
CA GLY A 80 -15.41 -9.91 -4.82
C GLY A 80 -14.07 -9.45 -5.36
N LYS A 81 -13.35 -8.59 -4.62
CA LYS A 81 -12.05 -8.06 -5.06
C LYS A 81 -10.92 -8.62 -4.22
N ASN A 82 -9.75 -8.73 -4.84
CA ASN A 82 -8.52 -9.03 -4.11
C ASN A 82 -7.99 -7.72 -3.53
N VAL A 83 -7.72 -7.70 -2.23
CA VAL A 83 -7.20 -6.48 -1.57
C VAL A 83 -5.87 -6.80 -0.91
N ALA A 84 -4.90 -5.91 -1.09
CA ALA A 84 -3.63 -5.94 -0.37
C ALA A 84 -3.40 -4.57 0.26
N PHE A 85 -2.72 -4.55 1.39
CA PHE A 85 -2.48 -3.31 2.14
C PHE A 85 -1.03 -3.24 2.59
N TYR A 86 -0.43 -2.04 2.49
CA TYR A 86 0.91 -1.84 3.03
C TYR A 86 1.03 -0.48 3.68
N THR A 87 1.95 -0.38 4.62
CA THR A 87 2.30 0.89 5.27
C THR A 87 3.77 1.19 5.07
N SER A 88 4.11 2.49 5.16
CA SER A 88 5.49 2.96 5.13
C SER A 88 5.74 3.75 6.41
N SER A 89 6.70 3.30 7.22
CA SER A 89 7.06 3.97 8.46
C SER A 89 8.52 3.68 8.79
N SER A 90 9.15 4.58 9.57
CA SER A 90 10.52 4.33 10.04
C SER A 90 10.61 3.06 10.87
N TRP A 91 9.57 2.74 11.63
CA TRP A 91 9.51 1.52 12.43
C TRP A 91 9.49 0.27 11.55
N GLY A 92 8.80 0.33 10.41
CA GLY A 92 8.75 -0.80 9.47
C GLY A 92 10.10 -1.12 8.83
N GLY A 93 10.97 -0.13 8.70
CA GLY A 93 12.29 -0.29 8.13
C GLY A 93 13.39 -0.62 9.14
N THR A 94 13.05 -0.71 10.43
CA THR A 94 14.01 -0.98 11.50
C THR A 94 13.77 -2.39 12.06
N PRO A 95 14.76 -3.30 12.02
CA PRO A 95 14.54 -4.69 12.44
C PRO A 95 13.95 -4.82 13.84
N GLY A 96 14.41 -4.01 14.80
CA GLY A 96 13.94 -4.08 16.19
C GLY A 96 12.51 -3.61 16.41
N SER A 97 11.90 -2.89 15.46
CA SER A 97 10.54 -2.36 15.58
C SER A 97 9.60 -2.84 14.47
N TYR A 98 10.10 -3.66 13.55
CA TYR A 98 9.29 -4.15 12.43
C TYR A 98 8.04 -4.89 12.91
N ALA A 99 8.17 -5.81 13.86
CA ALA A 99 7.02 -6.58 14.35
C ALA A 99 5.95 -5.67 14.96
N ASN A 100 6.38 -4.63 15.72
CA ASN A 100 5.45 -3.66 16.29
C ASN A 100 4.78 -2.81 15.20
N ALA A 101 5.54 -2.41 14.18
CA ALA A 101 4.99 -1.64 13.06
C ALA A 101 3.94 -2.46 12.31
N LYS A 102 4.22 -3.73 12.05
CA LYS A 102 3.27 -4.60 11.38
C LYS A 102 2.01 -4.81 12.21
N ALA A 103 2.14 -5.07 13.50
CA ALA A 103 0.99 -5.25 14.38
C ALA A 103 0.17 -3.96 14.49
N LYS A 104 0.81 -2.84 14.79
CA LYS A 104 0.12 -1.59 15.08
C LYS A 104 -0.47 -0.93 13.84
N PHE A 105 0.29 -0.83 12.75
CA PHE A 105 -0.13 -0.05 11.58
C PHE A 105 -0.85 -0.89 10.53
N VAL A 106 -0.56 -2.16 10.44
CA VAL A 106 -1.14 -3.05 9.43
C VAL A 106 -2.26 -3.89 10.02
N GLU A 107 -1.94 -4.77 10.97
CA GLU A 107 -2.91 -5.73 11.50
C GLU A 107 -4.04 -5.04 12.27
N ASN A 108 -3.71 -4.09 13.15
CA ASN A 108 -4.73 -3.35 13.89
C ASN A 108 -5.60 -2.48 12.98
N THR A 109 -5.02 -1.95 11.90
CA THR A 109 -5.80 -1.20 10.92
C THR A 109 -6.81 -2.10 10.22
N LEU A 110 -6.36 -3.23 9.69
CA LEU A 110 -7.24 -4.17 8.98
C LEU A 110 -8.31 -4.76 9.90
N ALA A 111 -8.02 -4.93 11.18
CA ALA A 111 -8.99 -5.41 12.16
C ALA A 111 -10.22 -4.49 12.29
N LYS A 112 -10.08 -3.21 11.95
CA LYS A 112 -11.19 -2.25 11.96
C LYS A 112 -12.10 -2.35 10.74
N TYR A 113 -11.68 -3.11 9.74
CA TYR A 113 -12.41 -3.28 8.48
C TYR A 113 -12.62 -4.77 8.21
N PRO A 114 -13.47 -5.45 9.02
CA PRO A 114 -13.59 -6.91 8.96
C PRO A 114 -14.16 -7.44 7.65
N ASN A 115 -14.77 -6.58 6.84
CA ASN A 115 -15.29 -6.98 5.53
C ASN A 115 -14.19 -7.05 4.45
N ILE A 116 -12.99 -6.56 4.75
CA ILE A 116 -11.85 -6.69 3.84
C ILE A 116 -11.17 -8.02 4.11
N ASN A 117 -11.12 -8.87 3.08
CA ASN A 117 -10.33 -10.08 3.12
C ASN A 117 -9.01 -9.81 2.39
N ALA A 118 -8.02 -9.32 3.13
CA ALA A 118 -6.73 -8.98 2.55
C ALA A 118 -5.97 -10.25 2.17
N VAL A 119 -5.56 -10.34 0.92
CA VAL A 119 -4.77 -11.49 0.44
C VAL A 119 -3.32 -11.40 0.88
N SER A 120 -2.84 -10.20 1.16
CA SER A 120 -1.52 -9.95 1.73
C SER A 120 -1.47 -8.56 2.34
N ALA A 121 -0.59 -8.38 3.32
CA ALA A 121 -0.36 -7.09 3.95
C ALA A 121 1.08 -7.02 4.46
N GLU A 122 1.70 -5.83 4.39
CA GLU A 122 3.10 -5.70 4.80
C GLU A 122 3.38 -4.30 5.35
N ALA A 123 4.45 -4.21 6.16
CA ALA A 123 4.97 -2.96 6.69
C ALA A 123 6.37 -2.73 6.12
N PHE A 124 6.56 -1.60 5.44
CA PHE A 124 7.84 -1.23 4.84
C PHE A 124 8.48 -0.05 5.56
N GLY A 125 9.75 0.20 5.27
CA GLY A 125 10.47 1.37 5.72
C GLY A 125 9.87 2.65 5.16
N GLY A 126 10.17 3.76 5.80
CA GLY A 126 9.61 5.05 5.46
C GLY A 126 10.65 6.12 5.25
N ARG A 127 10.16 7.31 4.97
CA ARG A 127 10.99 8.50 4.77
C ARG A 127 10.33 9.68 5.48
N ILE A 128 11.12 10.39 6.26
CA ILE A 128 10.68 11.62 6.93
C ILE A 128 11.34 12.80 6.24
N ARG A 129 10.52 13.70 5.69
CA ARG A 129 10.99 14.95 5.07
C ARG A 129 10.45 16.14 5.82
N TYR A 130 11.30 17.16 5.94
CA TYR A 130 10.95 18.43 6.55
C TYR A 130 11.55 19.55 5.72
N PHE A 131 10.72 20.43 5.18
CA PHE A 131 11.13 21.52 4.29
C PHE A 131 12.05 21.04 3.15
N LYS A 132 11.63 20.02 2.41
CA LYS A 132 12.39 19.44 1.29
C LYS A 132 13.68 18.74 1.70
N LYS A 133 13.97 18.66 3.01
CA LYS A 133 15.14 17.96 3.52
C LYS A 133 14.73 16.59 4.05
N THR A 134 15.43 15.55 3.59
CA THR A 134 15.22 14.21 4.11
C THR A 134 15.93 14.10 5.45
N MET A 135 15.16 13.85 6.51
CA MET A 135 15.67 13.67 7.86
C MET A 135 15.96 12.22 8.19
N LEU A 136 15.21 11.32 7.58
CA LEU A 136 15.37 9.89 7.77
C LEU A 136 14.84 9.17 6.54
N ASP A 137 15.56 8.15 6.10
CA ASP A 137 15.14 7.29 4.99
C ASP A 137 15.67 5.89 5.24
N ASN A 138 14.78 4.96 5.56
CA ASN A 138 15.13 3.55 5.67
C ASN A 138 14.28 2.69 4.73
N THR A 139 13.86 3.27 3.62
CA THR A 139 13.17 2.53 2.55
C THR A 139 14.07 1.43 1.99
N ASP A 140 13.46 0.29 1.63
CA ASP A 140 14.17 -0.82 1.02
C ASP A 140 13.33 -1.36 -0.12
N MET A 141 13.64 -0.91 -1.34
CA MET A 141 12.87 -1.29 -2.52
C MET A 141 13.02 -2.76 -2.89
N SER A 142 14.06 -3.45 -2.42
CA SER A 142 14.17 -4.89 -2.67
C SER A 142 13.09 -5.67 -1.91
N LYS A 143 12.72 -5.23 -0.73
CA LYS A 143 11.61 -5.84 0.04
C LYS A 143 10.26 -5.55 -0.62
N VAL A 144 10.09 -4.34 -1.14
CA VAL A 144 8.89 -3.95 -1.87
C VAL A 144 8.74 -4.80 -3.12
N GLU A 145 9.83 -4.98 -3.88
CA GLU A 145 9.85 -5.80 -5.08
C GLU A 145 9.47 -7.26 -4.78
N ALA A 146 10.04 -7.84 -3.71
CA ALA A 146 9.72 -9.21 -3.31
C ALA A 146 8.24 -9.36 -2.95
N TRP A 147 7.68 -8.38 -2.24
CA TRP A 147 6.25 -8.38 -1.91
C TRP A 147 5.38 -8.23 -3.16
N ALA A 148 5.81 -7.38 -4.10
CA ALA A 148 5.08 -7.22 -5.36
C ALA A 148 5.01 -8.53 -6.14
N GLU A 149 6.07 -9.34 -6.13
CA GLU A 149 6.07 -10.65 -6.77
C GLU A 149 5.10 -11.62 -6.08
N GLU A 150 5.05 -11.59 -4.73
CA GLU A 150 4.07 -12.36 -3.98
C GLU A 150 2.63 -11.96 -4.38
N ILE A 151 2.38 -10.65 -4.44
CA ILE A 151 1.07 -10.10 -4.83
C ILE A 151 0.73 -10.51 -6.27
N GLY A 152 1.69 -10.40 -7.18
CA GLY A 152 1.48 -10.78 -8.58
C GLY A 152 1.02 -12.21 -8.73
N LYS A 153 1.61 -13.13 -7.97
CA LYS A 153 1.19 -14.53 -7.97
C LYS A 153 -0.23 -14.71 -7.46
N LYS A 154 -0.65 -13.91 -6.48
CA LYS A 154 -1.99 -13.98 -5.91
C LYS A 154 -3.05 -13.34 -6.81
N PHE A 155 -2.65 -12.34 -7.61
CA PHE A 155 -3.57 -11.63 -8.50
C PHE A 155 -3.72 -12.31 -9.86
N THR A 156 -2.85 -13.25 -10.20
CA THR A 156 -2.93 -14.00 -11.45
C THR A 156 -3.44 -15.42 -11.16
N PRO A 157 -4.38 -15.92 -11.98
CA PRO A 157 -4.90 -17.29 -11.79
C PRO A 157 -3.85 -18.36 -12.08
#